data_e0c3358a536a97f15d7675695c8fcee3
#
_entry.id   e0c3358a536a97f15d7675695c8fcee3
#
_cell.length_a   1.000
_cell.length_b   1.000
_cell.length_c   1.000
_cell.angle_alpha   90.00
_cell.angle_beta   90.00
_cell.angle_gamma   90.00
#
_symmetry.space_group_name_H-M   'P 1'
#
loop_
_entity.id
_entity.type
_entity.pdbx_description
1 polymer ?
#
loop_
_entity_poly.entity_id
_entity_poly.type
_entity_poly.pdbx_seq_one_letter_code
_entity_poly.pdbx_strand_id
1 'polypeptide(L)'
;MMKKIALTIQLCALLFTVYGQEQAFSISGDIELDKGQLLVLTQRPGKTDTLARTAIVGRKFDIRGTLDEAVVAHLVIEGYVGGFIMMLEPGEEYTATLTRDGVGDIHGGKLQEDFNEYQQIVADANTASRTLQKKVEEAAAKKHFKT
;
A
#
# COMPACT_ATOMS: atom_id res chain seq x y z
N MET A 1 -16.22 21.50 46.64
CA MET A 1 -15.19 20.47 46.41
C MET A 1 -15.62 19.35 45.50
N MET A 2 -16.85 18.86 45.52
CA MET A 2 -17.30 17.74 44.62
C MET A 2 -17.39 18.10 43.15
N LYS A 3 -17.67 19.35 42.75
CA LYS A 3 -17.75 19.79 41.34
C LYS A 3 -16.40 19.78 40.59
N LYS A 4 -15.29 19.99 41.28
CA LYS A 4 -13.93 19.97 40.68
C LYS A 4 -13.44 18.54 40.43
N ILE A 5 -13.82 17.58 41.25
CA ILE A 5 -13.45 16.16 41.11
C ILE A 5 -14.22 15.53 39.95
N ALA A 6 -15.51 15.87 39.76
CA ALA A 6 -16.33 15.38 38.69
C ALA A 6 -15.80 15.87 37.30
N LEU A 7 -15.33 17.12 37.22
CA LEU A 7 -14.76 17.69 36.00
C LEU A 7 -13.44 17.01 35.62
N THR A 8 -12.62 16.65 36.59
CA THR A 8 -11.31 15.97 36.36
C THR A 8 -11.51 14.54 35.89
N ILE A 9 -12.50 13.83 36.38
CA ILE A 9 -12.84 12.45 35.99
C ILE A 9 -13.41 12.47 34.55
N GLN A 10 -14.21 13.48 34.20
CA GLN A 10 -14.79 13.62 32.87
C GLN A 10 -13.74 13.99 31.82
N LEU A 11 -12.71 14.74 32.17
CA LEU A 11 -11.59 15.06 31.28
C LEU A 11 -10.69 13.84 31.02
N CYS A 12 -10.46 13.00 32.06
CA CYS A 12 -9.73 11.73 31.86
C CYS A 12 -10.50 10.73 31.00
N ALA A 13 -11.82 10.66 31.10
CA ALA A 13 -12.65 9.79 30.27
C ALA A 13 -12.61 10.20 28.79
N LEU A 14 -12.49 11.49 28.47
CA LEU A 14 -12.34 12.01 27.12
C LEU A 14 -10.97 11.67 26.49
N LEU A 15 -9.94 11.52 27.32
CA LEU A 15 -8.60 11.15 26.83
C LEU A 15 -8.49 9.66 26.50
N PHE A 16 -9.29 8.80 27.13
CA PHE A 16 -9.30 7.35 26.84
C PHE A 16 -10.05 6.97 25.56
N THR A 17 -10.91 7.85 25.02
CA THR A 17 -11.67 7.57 23.79
C THR A 17 -10.89 7.82 22.51
N VAL A 18 -9.66 8.37 22.59
CA VAL A 18 -8.82 8.65 21.41
C VAL A 18 -7.98 7.44 21.00
N TYR A 19 -7.76 6.47 21.89
CA TYR A 19 -7.02 5.25 21.60
C TYR A 19 -7.95 4.13 21.12
N GLY A 20 -7.79 3.72 19.84
CA GLY A 20 -8.46 2.56 19.26
C GLY A 20 -9.72 2.88 18.45
N GLN A 21 -10.00 4.14 18.11
CA GLN A 21 -11.06 4.45 17.14
C GLN A 21 -10.61 4.15 15.73
N GLU A 22 -11.45 3.43 15.00
CA GLU A 22 -11.30 3.28 13.55
C GLU A 22 -11.35 4.65 12.87
N GLN A 23 -10.39 4.90 11.99
CA GLN A 23 -10.32 6.10 11.18
C GLN A 23 -10.54 5.76 9.71
N ALA A 24 -11.23 6.66 9.01
CA ALA A 24 -11.48 6.49 7.59
C ALA A 24 -10.19 6.59 6.76
N PHE A 25 -10.07 5.76 5.76
CA PHE A 25 -9.09 5.90 4.69
C PHE A 25 -9.79 5.98 3.34
N SER A 26 -9.12 6.55 2.35
CA SER A 26 -9.58 6.54 0.97
C SER A 26 -8.43 6.25 0.01
N ILE A 27 -8.73 5.53 -1.05
CA ILE A 27 -7.83 5.27 -2.17
C ILE A 27 -8.59 5.58 -3.45
N SER A 28 -8.12 6.55 -4.22
CA SER A 28 -8.75 6.94 -5.46
C SER A 28 -7.74 7.05 -6.59
N GLY A 29 -8.18 6.91 -7.81
CA GLY A 29 -7.28 7.08 -8.96
C GLY A 29 -7.78 6.44 -10.23
N ASP A 30 -6.82 6.11 -11.08
CA ASP A 30 -7.03 5.56 -12.40
C ASP A 30 -6.56 4.11 -12.47
N ILE A 31 -7.26 3.32 -13.26
CA ILE A 31 -6.93 1.92 -13.51
C ILE A 31 -7.12 1.59 -14.99
N GLU A 32 -6.23 0.81 -15.57
CA GLU A 32 -6.32 0.36 -16.97
C GLU A 32 -7.36 -0.75 -17.17
N LEU A 33 -8.56 -0.54 -16.64
CA LEU A 33 -9.70 -1.45 -16.77
C LEU A 33 -10.99 -0.63 -16.78
N ASP A 34 -11.87 -0.88 -17.75
CA ASP A 34 -13.08 -0.09 -17.91
C ASP A 34 -14.13 -0.39 -16.84
N LYS A 35 -14.19 -1.61 -16.36
CA LYS A 35 -15.15 -2.09 -15.36
C LYS A 35 -14.59 -3.26 -14.56
N GLY A 36 -15.14 -3.51 -13.39
CA GLY A 36 -14.79 -4.60 -12.50
C GLY A 36 -15.03 -4.23 -11.05
N GLN A 37 -14.55 -5.08 -10.15
CA GLN A 37 -14.60 -4.84 -8.71
C GLN A 37 -13.17 -4.79 -8.18
N LEU A 38 -12.86 -3.72 -7.45
CA LEU A 38 -11.60 -3.54 -6.75
C LEU A 38 -11.81 -3.79 -5.25
N LEU A 39 -10.95 -4.59 -4.66
CA LEU A 39 -10.99 -4.94 -3.25
C LEU A 39 -9.69 -4.53 -2.55
N VAL A 40 -9.81 -4.10 -1.31
CA VAL A 40 -8.68 -3.92 -0.40
C VAL A 40 -8.68 -5.10 0.57
N LEU A 41 -7.65 -5.91 0.49
CA LEU A 41 -7.48 -7.08 1.35
C LEU A 41 -6.34 -6.86 2.34
N THR A 42 -6.50 -7.34 3.57
CA THR A 42 -5.39 -7.53 4.50
C THR A 42 -5.23 -9.00 4.81
N GLN A 43 -4.00 -9.41 5.04
CA GLN A 43 -3.69 -10.77 5.45
C GLN A 43 -3.30 -10.78 6.93
N ARG A 44 -4.11 -11.46 7.74
CA ARG A 44 -3.78 -11.82 9.10
C ARG A 44 -3.37 -13.29 9.16
N PRO A 45 -2.61 -13.74 10.17
CA PRO A 45 -2.28 -15.15 10.28
C PRO A 45 -3.52 -16.05 10.22
N GLY A 46 -3.59 -16.90 9.19
CA GLY A 46 -4.70 -17.83 8.97
C GLY A 46 -5.98 -17.24 8.38
N LYS A 47 -6.01 -15.93 8.04
CA LYS A 47 -7.21 -15.28 7.51
C LYS A 47 -6.89 -14.12 6.59
N THR A 48 -7.62 -14.01 5.49
CA THR A 48 -7.63 -12.83 4.62
C THR A 48 -8.94 -12.07 4.84
N ASP A 49 -8.84 -10.80 5.23
CA ASP A 49 -9.99 -9.95 5.45
C ASP A 49 -10.15 -8.93 4.32
N THR A 50 -11.38 -8.74 3.85
CA THR A 50 -11.73 -7.65 2.94
C THR A 50 -12.07 -6.41 3.74
N LEU A 51 -11.25 -5.37 3.62
CA LEU A 51 -11.47 -4.08 4.30
C LEU A 51 -12.46 -3.19 3.56
N ALA A 52 -12.43 -3.21 2.24
CA ALA A 52 -13.27 -2.35 1.41
C ALA A 52 -13.41 -2.92 0.00
N ARG A 53 -14.46 -2.50 -0.69
CA ARG A 53 -14.77 -2.89 -2.06
C ARG A 53 -15.40 -1.72 -2.80
N THR A 54 -15.07 -1.56 -4.08
CA THR A 54 -15.72 -0.59 -4.95
C THR A 54 -15.81 -1.09 -6.39
N ALA A 55 -16.75 -0.57 -7.15
CA ALA A 55 -16.83 -0.79 -8.58
C ALA A 55 -15.84 0.12 -9.33
N ILE A 56 -15.23 -0.41 -10.37
CA ILE A 56 -14.45 0.35 -11.35
C ILE A 56 -15.44 0.87 -12.40
N VAL A 57 -15.42 2.17 -12.63
CA VAL A 57 -16.31 2.83 -13.63
C VAL A 57 -15.47 3.79 -14.48
N GLY A 58 -15.46 3.58 -15.77
CA GLY A 58 -14.76 4.46 -16.70
C GLY A 58 -13.27 4.61 -16.42
N ARG A 59 -12.60 3.51 -16.05
CA ARG A 59 -11.17 3.47 -15.70
C ARG A 59 -10.80 4.28 -14.44
N LYS A 60 -11.78 4.52 -13.57
CA LYS A 60 -11.62 5.24 -12.31
C LYS A 60 -12.21 4.45 -11.15
N PHE A 61 -11.66 4.69 -9.98
CA PHE A 61 -12.16 4.12 -8.73
C PHE A 61 -12.00 5.11 -7.56
N ASP A 62 -12.85 4.94 -6.57
CA ASP A 62 -12.77 5.61 -5.26
C ASP A 62 -13.22 4.58 -4.21
N ILE A 63 -12.25 4.03 -3.49
CA ILE A 63 -12.51 3.02 -2.46
C ILE A 63 -12.28 3.62 -1.09
N ARG A 64 -13.22 3.40 -0.17
CA ARG A 64 -13.20 3.94 1.18
C ARG A 64 -13.49 2.85 2.19
N GLY A 65 -12.82 2.94 3.32
CA GLY A 65 -13.01 2.03 4.44
C GLY A 65 -12.55 2.64 5.73
N THR A 66 -12.51 1.83 6.78
CA THR A 66 -12.03 2.22 8.09
C THR A 66 -10.95 1.27 8.59
N LEU A 67 -10.09 1.76 9.46
CA LEU A 67 -8.89 1.07 9.91
C LEU A 67 -8.46 1.63 11.27
N ASP A 68 -8.05 0.77 12.18
CA ASP A 68 -7.62 1.15 13.53
C ASP A 68 -6.09 1.14 13.70
N GLU A 69 -5.38 0.44 12.84
CA GLU A 69 -3.92 0.35 12.85
C GLU A 69 -3.36 0.27 11.42
N ALA A 70 -2.09 0.63 11.26
CA ALA A 70 -1.40 0.49 9.98
C ALA A 70 -1.28 -0.99 9.59
N VAL A 71 -1.53 -1.30 8.31
CA VAL A 71 -1.49 -2.66 7.78
C VAL A 71 -0.85 -2.70 6.40
N VAL A 72 -0.30 -3.85 6.05
CA VAL A 72 0.03 -4.18 4.66
C VAL A 72 -1.26 -4.59 3.96
N ALA A 73 -1.62 -3.87 2.93
CA ALA A 73 -2.83 -4.13 2.15
C ALA A 73 -2.50 -4.57 0.73
N HIS A 74 -3.42 -5.33 0.14
CA HIS A 74 -3.37 -5.74 -1.25
C HIS A 74 -4.59 -5.19 -1.96
N LEU A 75 -4.37 -4.38 -2.99
CA LEU A 75 -5.40 -4.01 -3.95
C LEU A 75 -5.52 -5.13 -4.98
N VAL A 76 -6.66 -5.77 -5.04
CA VAL A 76 -6.91 -6.86 -5.98
C VAL A 76 -8.15 -6.57 -6.81
N ILE A 77 -8.14 -7.03 -8.06
CA ILE A 77 -9.29 -6.98 -8.95
C ILE A 77 -9.94 -8.35 -8.93
N GLU A 78 -11.24 -8.41 -8.61
CA GLU A 78 -11.98 -9.64 -8.56
C GLU A 78 -11.91 -10.38 -9.91
N GLY A 79 -11.55 -11.65 -9.89
CA GLY A 79 -11.39 -12.49 -11.09
C GLY A 79 -10.02 -12.39 -11.78
N TYR A 80 -9.11 -11.56 -11.28
CA TYR A 80 -7.73 -11.46 -11.80
C TYR A 80 -6.73 -12.03 -10.80
N VAL A 81 -5.64 -12.58 -11.31
CA VAL A 81 -4.53 -13.09 -10.49
C VAL A 81 -3.54 -11.96 -10.21
N GLY A 82 -3.03 -11.91 -8.98
CA GLY A 82 -2.10 -10.88 -8.53
C GLY A 82 -2.81 -9.68 -7.90
N GLY A 83 -2.07 -8.61 -7.71
CA GLY A 83 -2.56 -7.39 -7.07
C GLY A 83 -1.42 -6.42 -6.81
N PHE A 84 -1.73 -5.36 -6.10
CA PHE A 84 -0.79 -4.29 -5.77
C PHE A 84 -0.63 -4.22 -4.26
N ILE A 85 0.61 -4.24 -3.79
CA ILE A 85 0.92 -4.12 -2.36
C ILE A 85 1.03 -2.65 -1.99
N MET A 86 0.43 -2.27 -0.88
CA MET A 86 0.54 -0.93 -0.32
C MET A 86 0.58 -0.95 1.21
N MET A 87 1.13 0.13 1.77
CA MET A 87 1.09 0.41 3.20
C MET A 87 -0.09 1.31 3.49
N LEU A 88 -1.05 0.82 4.29
CA LEU A 88 -2.29 1.52 4.58
C LEU A 88 -2.30 1.98 6.04
N GLU A 89 -2.52 3.27 6.24
CA GLU A 89 -2.55 3.92 7.57
C GLU A 89 -3.94 4.49 7.87
N PRO A 90 -4.39 4.45 9.14
CA PRO A 90 -5.63 5.08 9.53
C PRO A 90 -5.64 6.59 9.24
N GLY A 91 -6.75 7.10 8.71
CA GLY A 91 -6.96 8.54 8.50
C GLY A 91 -6.28 9.12 7.27
N GLU A 92 -5.61 8.31 6.44
CA GLU A 92 -4.87 8.78 5.27
C GLU A 92 -5.67 8.69 3.97
N GLU A 93 -5.34 9.58 3.05
CA GLU A 93 -5.86 9.59 1.69
C GLU A 93 -4.75 9.19 0.72
N TYR A 94 -5.06 8.27 -0.19
CA TYR A 94 -4.11 7.75 -1.18
C TYR A 94 -4.60 8.03 -2.59
N THR A 95 -3.65 8.25 -3.49
CA THR A 95 -3.88 8.27 -4.93
C THR A 95 -3.14 7.11 -5.58
N ALA A 96 -3.74 6.48 -6.58
CA ALA A 96 -3.14 5.35 -7.26
C ALA A 96 -3.38 5.37 -8.75
N THR A 97 -2.36 5.01 -9.51
CA THR A 97 -2.46 4.68 -10.94
C THR A 97 -2.05 3.23 -11.11
N LEU A 98 -2.99 2.39 -11.53
CA LEU A 98 -2.82 0.95 -11.62
C LEU A 98 -2.84 0.50 -13.09
N THR A 99 -1.80 -0.20 -13.51
CA THR A 99 -1.66 -0.67 -14.88
C THR A 99 -2.01 -2.15 -15.02
N ARG A 100 -2.31 -2.60 -16.24
CA ARG A 100 -2.54 -4.03 -16.55
C ARG A 100 -1.32 -4.90 -16.31
N ASP A 101 -0.14 -4.34 -16.42
CA ASP A 101 1.13 -5.04 -16.22
C ASP A 101 1.44 -5.33 -14.73
N GLY A 102 0.54 -4.96 -13.84
CA GLY A 102 0.72 -5.13 -12.41
C GLY A 102 1.62 -4.08 -11.77
N VAL A 103 1.84 -2.97 -12.44
CA VAL A 103 2.58 -1.82 -11.91
C VAL A 103 1.60 -0.86 -11.26
N GLY A 104 1.80 -0.59 -9.98
CA GLY A 104 1.05 0.39 -9.21
C GLY A 104 1.92 1.57 -8.82
N ASP A 105 1.46 2.77 -9.14
CA ASP A 105 2.04 4.02 -8.65
C ASP A 105 1.09 4.58 -7.58
N ILE A 106 1.45 4.38 -6.31
CA ILE A 106 0.59 4.65 -5.15
C ILE A 106 1.28 5.66 -4.25
N HIS A 107 0.57 6.73 -3.94
CA HIS A 107 1.06 7.83 -3.10
C HIS A 107 0.06 8.17 -1.99
N GLY A 108 0.57 8.67 -0.88
CA GLY A 108 -0.16 9.10 0.31
C GLY A 108 0.36 8.38 1.56
N GLY A 109 0.22 9.03 2.72
CA GLY A 109 0.72 8.49 3.98
C GLY A 109 2.24 8.31 4.04
N LYS A 110 2.79 8.40 5.23
CA LYS A 110 4.25 8.31 5.41
C LYS A 110 4.80 6.92 5.12
N LEU A 111 4.13 5.86 5.59
CA LEU A 111 4.62 4.49 5.38
C LEU A 111 4.60 4.10 3.90
N GLN A 112 3.61 4.56 3.13
CA GLN A 112 3.57 4.30 1.69
C GLN A 112 4.72 5.00 0.97
N GLU A 113 5.04 6.25 1.33
CA GLU A 113 6.16 6.97 0.72
C GLU A 113 7.50 6.33 1.10
N ASP A 114 7.68 5.91 2.35
CA ASP A 114 8.87 5.18 2.79
C ASP A 114 8.99 3.83 2.04
N PHE A 115 7.88 3.15 1.79
CA PHE A 115 7.85 1.92 0.99
C PHE A 115 8.21 2.16 -0.47
N ASN A 116 7.73 3.24 -1.08
CA ASN A 116 8.08 3.64 -2.44
C ASN A 116 9.59 3.89 -2.56
N GLU A 117 10.19 4.60 -1.61
CA GLU A 117 11.62 4.83 -1.55
C GLU A 117 12.40 3.52 -1.44
N TYR A 118 11.99 2.62 -0.57
CA TYR A 118 12.58 1.29 -0.44
C TYR A 118 12.52 0.50 -1.76
N GLN A 119 11.38 0.50 -2.43
CA GLN A 119 11.23 -0.18 -3.73
C GLN A 119 12.16 0.42 -4.79
N GLN A 120 12.37 1.73 -4.80
CA GLN A 120 13.30 2.38 -5.71
C GLN A 120 14.75 1.97 -5.44
N ILE A 121 15.15 1.94 -4.18
CA ILE A 121 16.51 1.48 -3.78
C ILE A 121 16.75 0.04 -4.23
N VAL A 122 15.79 -0.85 -4.04
CA VAL A 122 15.87 -2.25 -4.48
C VAL A 122 15.96 -2.36 -6.00
N ALA A 123 15.16 -1.57 -6.73
CA ALA A 123 15.20 -1.55 -8.20
C ALA A 123 16.56 -1.07 -8.73
N ASP A 124 17.12 -0.02 -8.13
CA ASP A 124 18.42 0.52 -8.50
C ASP A 124 19.55 -0.48 -8.21
N ALA A 125 19.52 -1.15 -7.07
CA ALA A 125 20.47 -2.20 -6.71
C ALA A 125 20.40 -3.40 -7.68
N ASN A 126 19.21 -3.83 -8.07
CA ASN A 126 19.01 -4.89 -9.04
C ASN A 126 19.53 -4.50 -10.42
N THR A 127 19.34 -3.28 -10.84
CA THR A 127 19.85 -2.75 -12.11
C THR A 127 21.39 -2.72 -12.10
N ALA A 128 22.00 -2.23 -11.03
CA ALA A 128 23.46 -2.24 -10.85
C ALA A 128 24.03 -3.65 -10.87
N SER A 129 23.39 -4.60 -10.21
CA SER A 129 23.79 -6.01 -10.18
C SER A 129 23.76 -6.64 -11.57
N ARG A 130 22.69 -6.43 -12.34
CA ARG A 130 22.57 -6.92 -13.72
C ARG A 130 23.63 -6.32 -14.64
N THR A 131 23.91 -5.03 -14.49
CA THR A 131 24.97 -4.35 -15.28
C THR A 131 26.34 -4.94 -14.96
N LEU A 132 26.63 -5.19 -13.67
CA LEU A 132 27.89 -5.81 -13.26
C LEU A 132 28.02 -7.25 -13.78
N GLN A 133 26.98 -8.05 -13.68
CA GLN A 133 26.94 -9.40 -14.22
C GLN A 133 27.24 -9.44 -15.71
N LYS A 134 26.62 -8.56 -16.48
CA LYS A 134 26.86 -8.42 -17.92
C LYS A 134 28.32 -8.08 -18.24
N LYS A 135 28.93 -7.17 -17.48
CA LYS A 135 30.36 -6.84 -17.61
C LYS A 135 31.27 -8.03 -17.31
N VAL A 136 30.94 -8.83 -16.30
CA VAL A 136 31.68 -10.04 -15.96
C VAL A 136 31.60 -11.08 -17.07
N GLU A 137 30.40 -11.30 -17.64
CA GLU A 137 30.18 -12.22 -18.76
C GLU A 137 30.96 -11.77 -20.01
N GLU A 138 30.94 -10.48 -20.35
CA GLU A 138 31.71 -9.91 -21.46
C GLU A 138 33.22 -10.06 -21.24
N ALA A 139 33.72 -9.84 -20.03
CA ALA A 139 35.13 -10.02 -19.72
C ALA A 139 35.58 -11.51 -19.79
N ALA A 140 34.69 -12.42 -19.34
CA ALA A 140 34.93 -13.86 -19.44
C ALA A 140 34.97 -14.35 -20.90
N ALA A 141 34.02 -13.85 -21.73
CA ALA A 141 34.00 -14.15 -23.17
C ALA A 141 35.27 -13.67 -23.89
N LYS A 142 35.78 -12.49 -23.55
CA LYS A 142 37.03 -11.96 -24.11
C LYS A 142 38.26 -12.79 -23.73
N LYS A 143 38.30 -13.43 -22.56
CA LYS A 143 39.40 -14.33 -22.15
C LYS A 143 39.37 -15.64 -22.94
N HIS A 144 38.23 -16.18 -23.28
CA HIS A 144 38.10 -17.39 -24.08
C HIS A 144 38.59 -17.25 -25.53
N PHE A 145 38.58 -16.05 -26.09
CA PHE A 145 39.08 -15.79 -27.45
C PHE A 145 40.62 -15.53 -27.53
N LYS A 146 41.31 -15.44 -26.39
CA LYS A 146 42.78 -15.22 -26.36
C LYS A 146 43.64 -16.48 -26.14
N THR A 147 43.02 -17.61 -26.10
CA THR A 147 43.65 -18.91 -26.16
C THR A 147 43.44 -19.55 -27.50
#